data_95a2c8a45af2bfa41803761b621e44f9
#
_entry.id   95a2c8a45af2bfa41803761b621e44f9
#
_cell.length_a   1.000
_cell.length_b   1.000
_cell.length_c   1.000
_cell.angle_alpha   90.00
_cell.angle_beta   90.00
_cell.angle_gamma   90.00
#
_symmetry.space_group_name_H-M   'P 1'
#
loop_
_entity.id
_entity.type
_entity.pdbx_description
1 polymer ?
#
loop_
_entity_poly.entity_id
_entity_poly.type
_entity_poly.pdbx_seq_one_letter_code
_entity_poly.pdbx_strand_id
1 'polypeptide(L)'
;MVSSFLGAMAACHVCASVPNFMVLEWQAYFHTDPMYKEIVIHKGEWLENGFIPLLNDPGVGVDINIEAMKKYAVKGVPFFE
;
A
#
# COMPACT_ATOMS: atom_id res chain seq x y z
N MET A 1 4.36 -11.88 3.58
CA MET A 1 4.42 -10.50 4.12
C MET A 1 3.01 -9.94 4.26
N VAL A 2 2.71 -9.42 5.41
CA VAL A 2 1.42 -8.74 5.66
C VAL A 2 1.71 -7.29 5.98
N SER A 3 1.19 -6.37 5.15
CA SER A 3 1.41 -4.95 5.36
C SER A 3 0.24 -4.16 4.75
N SER A 4 0.17 -2.88 5.05
CA SER A 4 -0.76 -1.99 4.38
C SER A 4 -0.39 -1.84 2.90
N PHE A 5 -1.30 -1.29 2.11
CA PHE A 5 -1.00 -1.02 0.70
C PHE A 5 0.14 0.01 0.56
N LEU A 6 0.23 0.96 1.50
CA LEU A 6 1.34 1.90 1.51
C LEU A 6 2.67 1.17 1.73
N GLY A 7 2.72 0.27 2.73
CA GLY A 7 3.90 -0.54 2.99
C GLY A 7 4.25 -1.46 1.83
N ALA A 8 3.24 -2.03 1.17
CA ALA A 8 3.47 -2.87 -0.01
C ALA A 8 4.09 -2.07 -1.15
N MET A 9 3.62 -0.83 -1.39
CA MET A 9 4.20 0.00 -2.44
C MET A 9 5.64 0.39 -2.13
N ALA A 10 5.94 0.69 -0.85
CA ALA A 10 7.32 0.95 -0.44
C ALA A 10 8.21 -0.26 -0.68
N ALA A 11 7.73 -1.46 -0.35
CA ALA A 11 8.46 -2.70 -0.63
C ALA A 11 8.69 -2.90 -2.12
N CYS A 12 7.71 -2.56 -2.96
CA CYS A 12 7.85 -2.67 -4.41
C CYS A 12 9.00 -1.80 -4.93
N HIS A 13 9.13 -0.58 -4.42
CA HIS A 13 10.22 0.31 -4.83
C HIS A 13 11.58 -0.25 -4.42
N VAL A 14 11.69 -0.81 -3.20
CA VAL A 14 12.93 -1.46 -2.76
C VAL A 14 13.25 -2.65 -3.66
N CYS A 15 12.26 -3.51 -3.90
CA CYS A 15 12.47 -4.71 -4.74
C CYS A 15 12.88 -4.35 -6.16
N ALA A 16 12.32 -3.28 -6.72
CA ALA A 16 12.65 -2.84 -8.07
C ALA A 16 14.10 -2.36 -8.20
N SER A 17 14.73 -1.98 -7.08
CA SER A 17 16.09 -1.44 -7.07
C SER A 17 17.16 -2.48 -6.81
N VAL A 18 16.80 -3.73 -6.50
CA VAL A 18 17.78 -4.78 -6.20
C VAL A 18 17.92 -5.75 -7.38
N PRO A 19 19.16 -6.09 -7.77
CA PRO A 19 19.37 -6.91 -8.98
C PRO A 19 19.05 -8.39 -8.78
N ASN A 20 18.99 -8.87 -7.56
CA ASN A 20 18.72 -10.28 -7.27
C ASN A 20 17.28 -10.52 -6.82
N PHE A 21 16.38 -9.60 -7.13
CA PHE A 21 14.97 -9.77 -6.84
C PHE A 21 14.37 -10.92 -7.65
N MET A 22 13.57 -11.72 -6.99
CA MET A 22 12.84 -12.80 -7.65
C MET A 22 11.33 -12.55 -7.61
N VAL A 23 10.75 -12.51 -6.43
CA VAL A 23 9.32 -12.26 -6.26
C VAL A 23 9.08 -11.53 -4.94
N LEU A 24 7.98 -10.80 -4.88
CA LEU A 24 7.51 -10.18 -3.65
C LEU A 24 6.34 -11.01 -3.11
N GLU A 25 6.50 -11.57 -1.91
CA GLU A 25 5.40 -12.24 -1.23
C GLU A 25 4.47 -11.19 -0.64
N TRP A 26 3.25 -11.17 -1.13
CA TRP A 26 2.26 -10.19 -0.69
C TRP A 26 0.89 -10.82 -0.60
N GLN A 27 0.28 -10.73 0.58
CA GLN A 27 -0.99 -11.36 0.86
C GLN A 27 -2.17 -10.39 0.88
N ALA A 28 -1.93 -9.12 0.59
CA ALA A 28 -2.96 -8.09 0.74
C ALA A 28 -4.19 -8.33 -0.12
N TYR A 29 -4.06 -9.02 -1.24
CA TYR A 29 -5.21 -9.26 -2.08
C TYR A 29 -6.21 -10.25 -1.45
N PHE A 30 -5.80 -10.99 -0.44
CA PHE A 30 -6.71 -11.83 0.32
C PHE A 30 -7.50 -11.05 1.37
N HIS A 31 -7.08 -9.84 1.66
CA HIS A 31 -7.79 -8.99 2.61
C HIS A 31 -9.03 -8.41 1.93
N THR A 32 -10.19 -8.77 2.45
CA THR A 32 -11.45 -8.29 1.90
C THR A 32 -11.95 -7.03 2.62
N ASP A 33 -11.27 -6.63 3.70
CA ASP A 33 -11.67 -5.47 4.47
C ASP A 33 -11.44 -4.20 3.62
N PRO A 34 -12.48 -3.38 3.42
CA PRO A 34 -12.34 -2.16 2.63
C PRO A 34 -11.33 -1.16 3.19
N MET A 35 -10.97 -1.27 4.46
CA MET A 35 -9.96 -0.41 5.08
C MET A 35 -8.68 -0.36 4.27
N TYR A 36 -8.22 -1.50 3.76
CA TYR A 36 -6.94 -1.57 3.04
C TYR A 36 -6.92 -0.73 1.77
N LYS A 37 -8.08 -0.55 1.13
CA LYS A 37 -8.19 0.26 -0.08
C LYS A 37 -8.55 1.71 0.21
N GLU A 38 -9.25 1.95 1.32
CA GLU A 38 -9.71 3.30 1.65
C GLU A 38 -8.60 4.20 2.20
N ILE A 39 -7.65 3.64 2.96
CA ILE A 39 -6.61 4.45 3.61
C ILE A 39 -5.52 4.94 2.65
N VAL A 40 -5.48 4.42 1.43
CA VAL A 40 -4.46 4.77 0.44
C VAL A 40 -5.13 5.24 -0.84
N ILE A 41 -4.62 6.34 -1.39
CA ILE A 41 -5.06 6.86 -2.68
C ILE A 41 -4.09 6.34 -3.74
N HIS A 42 -4.58 5.47 -4.63
CA HIS A 42 -3.77 4.82 -5.65
C HIS A 42 -4.41 5.02 -7.03
N LYS A 43 -3.59 5.32 -8.01
CA LYS A 43 -4.03 5.47 -9.39
C LYS A 43 -3.93 4.12 -10.11
N GLY A 44 -5.03 3.70 -10.74
CA GLY A 44 -5.06 2.47 -11.52
C GLY A 44 -5.21 1.22 -10.68
N GLU A 45 -4.90 0.09 -11.26
CA GLU A 45 -5.05 -1.21 -10.61
C GLU A 45 -3.82 -1.56 -9.78
N TRP A 46 -4.06 -2.20 -8.62
CA TRP A 46 -2.98 -2.68 -7.78
C TRP A 46 -2.24 -3.87 -8.39
N LEU A 47 -2.98 -4.75 -9.07
CA LEU A 47 -2.40 -5.94 -9.69
C LEU A 47 -2.78 -6.00 -11.15
N GLU A 48 -1.80 -6.22 -12.01
CA GLU A 48 -1.99 -6.45 -13.43
C GLU A 48 -1.21 -7.69 -13.84
N ASN A 49 -1.92 -8.74 -14.23
CA ASN A 49 -1.30 -9.99 -14.67
C ASN A 49 -0.27 -10.56 -13.69
N GLY A 50 -0.58 -10.47 -12.38
CA GLY A 50 0.31 -10.95 -11.35
C GLY A 50 1.43 -10.00 -10.95
N PHE A 51 1.44 -8.78 -11.49
CA PHE A 51 2.45 -7.76 -11.19
C PHE A 51 1.81 -6.56 -10.52
N ILE A 52 2.59 -5.90 -9.66
CA ILE A 52 2.20 -4.60 -9.09
C ILE A 52 2.92 -3.53 -9.89
N PRO A 53 2.18 -2.69 -10.65
CA PRO A 53 2.82 -1.62 -11.41
C PRO A 53 3.46 -0.60 -10.49
N LEU A 54 4.69 -0.20 -10.77
CA LEU A 54 5.33 0.91 -10.07
C LEU A 54 4.82 2.23 -10.64
N LEU A 55 4.53 3.17 -9.74
CA LEU A 55 4.10 4.51 -10.12
C LEU A 55 5.30 5.45 -10.13
N ASN A 56 5.31 6.37 -11.08
CA ASN A 56 6.37 7.39 -11.20
C ASN A 56 6.06 8.68 -10.47
N ASP A 57 4.98 8.71 -9.72
CA ASP A 57 4.61 9.87 -8.92
C ASP A 57 5.61 10.09 -7.78
N PRO A 58 5.72 11.31 -7.25
CA PRO A 58 6.66 11.59 -6.15
C PRO A 58 6.45 10.70 -4.94
N GLY A 59 7.52 10.44 -4.20
CA GLY A 59 7.51 9.57 -3.04
C GLY A 59 7.36 8.11 -3.47
N VAL A 60 6.55 7.35 -2.75
CA VAL A 60 6.27 5.95 -3.11
C VAL A 60 5.15 5.82 -4.15
N GLY A 61 4.63 6.95 -4.62
CA GLY A 61 3.66 6.98 -5.70
C GLY A 61 2.19 6.92 -5.26
N VAL A 62 1.93 6.79 -3.97
CA VAL A 62 0.58 6.78 -3.43
C VAL A 62 0.45 7.79 -2.31
N ASP A 63 -0.76 8.27 -2.08
CA ASP A 63 -1.06 9.19 -0.99
C ASP A 63 -1.91 8.52 0.07
N ILE A 64 -1.94 9.13 1.25
CA ILE A 64 -2.71 8.65 2.38
C ILE A 64 -4.04 9.41 2.42
N ASN A 65 -5.14 8.67 2.58
CA ASN A 65 -6.46 9.27 2.80
C ASN A 65 -6.62 9.49 4.31
N ILE A 66 -6.40 10.72 4.76
CA ILE A 66 -6.42 11.07 6.18
C ILE A 66 -7.80 10.81 6.79
N GLU A 67 -8.87 11.15 6.08
CA GLU A 67 -10.22 10.95 6.59
C GLU A 67 -10.50 9.46 6.85
N ALA A 68 -10.08 8.59 5.94
CA ALA A 68 -10.24 7.16 6.11
C ALA A 68 -9.37 6.65 7.26
N MET A 69 -8.16 7.16 7.41
CA MET A 69 -7.29 6.78 8.52
C MET A 69 -7.90 7.13 9.86
N LYS A 70 -8.52 8.31 9.98
CA LYS A 70 -9.20 8.71 11.22
C LYS A 70 -10.38 7.80 11.53
N LYS A 71 -11.12 7.39 10.50
CA LYS A 71 -12.25 6.47 10.63
C LYS A 71 -11.83 5.13 11.23
N TYR A 72 -10.66 4.63 10.86
CA TYR A 72 -10.16 3.32 11.29
C TYR A 72 -9.14 3.41 12.42
N ALA A 73 -8.90 4.60 12.98
CA ALA A 73 -7.97 4.77 14.10
C ALA A 73 -8.45 4.02 15.35
N VAL A 74 -7.52 3.64 16.19
CA VAL A 74 -7.83 2.97 17.45
C VAL A 74 -8.62 3.91 18.34
N LYS A 75 -9.75 3.44 18.85
CA LYS A 75 -10.62 4.23 19.72
C LYS A 75 -9.92 4.58 21.04
N GLY A 76 -10.09 5.81 21.49
CA GLY A 76 -9.51 6.26 22.74
C GLY A 76 -8.05 6.70 22.65
N VAL A 77 -7.43 6.58 21.49
CA VAL A 77 -6.06 7.03 21.23
C VAL A 77 -6.12 8.26 20.33
N PRO A 78 -5.45 9.38 20.70
CA PRO A 78 -5.44 10.56 19.84
C PRO A 78 -4.80 10.25 18.49
N PHE A 79 -5.40 10.78 17.43
CA PHE A 79 -4.80 10.68 16.11
C PHE A 79 -3.67 11.69 16.01
N PHE A 80 -2.49 11.25 15.64
CA PHE A 80 -1.37 12.18 15.46
C PHE A 80 -1.54 12.98 14.17
N GLU A 81 -1.12 14.21 14.21
CA GLU A 81 -1.20 15.11 13.06
C GLU A 81 0.13 15.79 12.80
#